data_8a0acc34afa24f4d77dd8c3625ab6d31
#
_entry.id   8a0acc34afa24f4d77dd8c3625ab6d31
#
_cell.length_a   1.000
_cell.length_b   1.000
_cell.length_c   1.000
_cell.angle_alpha   90.00
_cell.angle_beta   90.00
_cell.angle_gamma   90.00
#
_symmetry.space_group_name_H-M   'P 1'
#
loop_
_entity.id
_entity.type
_entity.pdbx_description
1 polymer ?
#
loop_
_entity_poly.entity_id
_entity_poly.type
_entity_poly.pdbx_seq_one_letter_code
_entity_poly.pdbx_strand_id
1 'polypeptide(L)'
;HNYYYYVLAILATQIITNISTAIVVDKMYPRYNPEGNLDKDEIQQINHKIRDLFTSKIGFVVVDSADTIVISAFLGLTALAIYQNYFYILSSVMEFIAVVFTSCTAGIGNSIIVETAEKNYNDLKKFTFLISWISGMCLCCFLNLYQPFMELWVGKDLMLSMGAVVCFCVYFYIQEINKLFNTYKDASGIWHEDRFRPLVVALTNLCLNLLMVNFW
;
A
#
# COMPACT_ATOMS: atom_id res chain seq x y z
N HIS A 1 12.50 -28.22 -7.26
CA HIS A 1 12.17 -27.63 -5.96
C HIS A 1 10.68 -27.35 -5.91
N ASN A 2 9.95 -27.92 -4.93
CA ASN A 2 8.51 -27.86 -4.88
C ASN A 2 8.03 -26.50 -4.33
N TYR A 3 7.62 -25.62 -5.22
CA TYR A 3 6.98 -24.34 -4.91
C TYR A 3 5.80 -24.48 -3.92
N TYR A 4 5.11 -25.62 -3.96
CA TYR A 4 4.02 -25.95 -3.04
C TYR A 4 4.43 -25.90 -1.55
N TYR A 5 5.62 -26.37 -1.19
CA TYR A 5 6.10 -26.30 0.20
C TYR A 5 6.31 -24.86 0.66
N TYR A 6 6.75 -23.98 -0.24
CA TYR A 6 6.90 -22.56 0.05
C TYR A 6 5.54 -21.90 0.34
N VAL A 7 4.54 -22.15 -0.51
CA VAL A 7 3.18 -21.63 -0.32
C VAL A 7 2.55 -22.18 0.96
N LEU A 8 2.71 -23.49 1.23
CA LEU A 8 2.20 -24.10 2.46
C LEU A 8 2.88 -23.52 3.72
N ALA A 9 4.18 -23.22 3.66
CA ALA A 9 4.89 -22.58 4.76
C ALA A 9 4.36 -21.17 5.05
N ILE A 10 4.10 -20.37 4.00
CA ILE A 10 3.49 -19.03 4.15
C ILE A 10 2.11 -19.14 4.80
N LEU A 11 1.25 -20.03 4.31
CA LEU A 11 -0.09 -20.24 4.86
C LEU A 11 -0.04 -20.70 6.33
N ALA A 12 0.83 -21.65 6.66
CA ALA A 12 1.01 -22.13 8.01
C ALA A 12 1.48 -21.00 8.95
N THR A 13 2.46 -20.19 8.50
CA THR A 13 2.94 -19.03 9.27
C THR A 13 1.80 -18.04 9.53
N GLN A 14 0.99 -17.74 8.52
CA GLN A 14 -0.14 -16.81 8.67
C GLN A 14 -1.18 -17.32 9.68
N ILE A 15 -1.53 -18.61 9.62
CA ILE A 15 -2.48 -19.24 10.54
C ILE A 15 -1.92 -19.22 11.97
N ILE A 16 -0.66 -19.63 12.16
CA ILE A 16 0.00 -19.64 13.47
C ILE A 16 0.05 -18.23 14.07
N THR A 17 0.43 -17.23 13.25
CA THR A 17 0.47 -15.83 13.69
C THR A 17 -0.90 -15.34 14.14
N ASN A 18 -1.94 -15.59 13.36
CA ASN A 18 -3.31 -15.17 13.72
C ASN A 18 -3.80 -15.83 15.01
N ILE A 19 -3.60 -17.13 15.16
CA ILE A 19 -3.99 -17.85 16.38
C ILE A 19 -3.19 -17.35 17.59
N SER A 20 -1.88 -17.20 17.44
CA SER A 20 -1.01 -16.70 18.52
C SER A 20 -1.39 -15.28 18.94
N THR A 21 -1.69 -14.40 17.99
CA THR A 21 -2.15 -13.05 18.28
C THR A 21 -3.49 -13.07 19.04
N ALA A 22 -4.45 -13.87 18.61
CA ALA A 22 -5.73 -14.01 19.30
C ALA A 22 -5.54 -14.46 20.76
N ILE A 23 -4.74 -15.50 21.01
CA ILE A 23 -4.45 -15.98 22.35
C ILE A 23 -3.76 -14.92 23.22
N VAL A 24 -2.82 -14.16 22.65
CA VAL A 24 -2.13 -13.08 23.38
C VAL A 24 -3.11 -11.96 23.73
N VAL A 25 -3.95 -11.55 22.78
CA VAL A 25 -4.96 -10.49 23.00
C VAL A 25 -5.94 -10.91 24.09
N ASP A 26 -6.47 -12.13 24.06
CA ASP A 26 -7.39 -12.64 25.09
C ASP A 26 -6.76 -12.66 26.50
N LYS A 27 -5.46 -12.98 26.58
CA LYS A 27 -4.72 -12.93 27.83
C LYS A 27 -4.40 -11.53 28.33
N MET A 28 -4.08 -10.62 27.42
CA MET A 28 -3.73 -9.23 27.77
C MET A 28 -4.96 -8.39 28.12
N TYR A 29 -6.09 -8.68 27.50
CA TYR A 29 -7.31 -7.88 27.61
C TYR A 29 -8.54 -8.70 28.03
N PRO A 30 -8.51 -9.45 29.17
CA PRO A 30 -9.61 -10.33 29.59
C PRO A 30 -10.93 -9.60 29.89
N ARG A 31 -10.89 -8.26 30.03
CA ARG A 31 -12.08 -7.44 30.29
C ARG A 31 -12.85 -7.03 29.02
N TYR A 32 -12.27 -7.24 27.83
CA TYR A 32 -12.86 -6.84 26.57
C TYR A 32 -13.48 -8.03 25.80
N ASN A 33 -14.05 -8.99 26.55
CA ASN A 33 -14.82 -10.05 25.92
C ASN A 33 -16.08 -9.48 25.26
N PRO A 34 -16.43 -9.93 24.05
CA PRO A 34 -17.64 -9.49 23.38
C PRO A 34 -18.87 -9.97 24.17
N GLU A 35 -19.60 -9.04 24.77
CA GLU A 35 -20.82 -9.31 25.52
C GLU A 35 -22.00 -8.54 24.89
N GLY A 36 -23.15 -9.20 24.78
CA GLY A 36 -24.37 -8.60 24.28
C GLY A 36 -24.63 -8.79 22.77
N ASN A 37 -25.76 -8.27 22.33
CA ASN A 37 -26.18 -8.27 20.93
C ASN A 37 -26.35 -6.82 20.48
N LEU A 38 -25.76 -6.50 19.32
CA LEU A 38 -25.98 -5.23 18.63
C LEU A 38 -27.41 -5.16 18.09
N ASP A 39 -27.97 -3.95 18.04
CA ASP A 39 -29.25 -3.71 17.39
C ASP A 39 -29.13 -3.95 15.87
N LYS A 40 -30.24 -4.30 15.24
CA LYS A 40 -30.28 -4.60 13.79
C LYS A 40 -29.80 -3.42 12.94
N ASP A 41 -30.14 -2.21 13.35
CA ASP A 41 -29.72 -0.99 12.63
C ASP A 41 -28.22 -0.75 12.74
N GLU A 42 -27.61 -1.02 13.87
CA GLU A 42 -26.16 -0.94 14.05
C GLU A 42 -25.43 -2.00 13.22
N ILE A 43 -25.93 -3.24 13.21
CA ILE A 43 -25.40 -4.33 12.37
C ILE A 43 -25.47 -3.92 10.88
N GLN A 44 -26.58 -3.32 10.45
CA GLN A 44 -26.73 -2.88 9.06
C GLN A 44 -25.73 -1.76 8.70
N GLN A 45 -25.52 -0.79 9.58
CA GLN A 45 -24.52 0.26 9.39
C GLN A 45 -23.10 -0.29 9.30
N ILE A 46 -22.74 -1.22 10.19
CA ILE A 46 -21.44 -1.89 10.17
C ILE A 46 -21.26 -2.66 8.86
N ASN A 47 -22.23 -3.46 8.46
CA ASN A 47 -22.18 -4.22 7.22
C ASN A 47 -22.06 -3.32 5.99
N HIS A 48 -22.69 -2.15 5.98
CA HIS A 48 -22.55 -1.18 4.90
C HIS A 48 -21.10 -0.65 4.81
N LYS A 49 -20.51 -0.26 5.94
CA LYS A 49 -19.10 0.19 6.00
C LYS A 49 -18.12 -0.91 5.59
N ILE A 50 -18.36 -2.15 6.02
CA ILE A 50 -17.55 -3.32 5.61
C ILE A 50 -17.62 -3.51 4.09
N ARG A 51 -18.80 -3.42 3.49
CA ARG A 51 -18.98 -3.55 2.05
C ARG A 51 -18.24 -2.46 1.28
N ASP A 52 -18.31 -1.21 1.73
CA ASP A 52 -17.61 -0.10 1.10
C ASP A 52 -16.09 -0.27 1.19
N LEU A 53 -15.58 -0.67 2.36
CA LEU A 53 -14.17 -0.98 2.56
C LEU A 53 -13.71 -2.16 1.69
N PHE A 54 -14.52 -3.22 1.62
CA PHE A 54 -14.22 -4.40 0.79
C PHE A 54 -14.13 -4.03 -0.70
N THR A 55 -15.08 -3.23 -1.20
CA THR A 55 -15.08 -2.72 -2.58
C THR A 55 -13.80 -1.94 -2.88
N SER A 56 -13.39 -1.06 -1.97
CA SER A 56 -12.14 -0.31 -2.08
C SER A 56 -10.91 -1.23 -2.11
N LYS A 57 -10.86 -2.23 -1.22
CA LYS A 57 -9.73 -3.19 -1.15
C LYS A 57 -9.60 -4.05 -2.40
N ILE A 58 -10.70 -4.48 -3.01
CA ILE A 58 -10.66 -5.18 -4.30
C ILE A 58 -9.97 -4.31 -5.36
N GLY A 59 -10.33 -3.03 -5.44
CA GLY A 59 -9.69 -2.10 -6.38
C GLY A 59 -8.17 -2.04 -6.19
N PHE A 60 -7.69 -1.92 -4.96
CA PHE A 60 -6.24 -1.93 -4.68
C PHE A 60 -5.57 -3.23 -5.11
N VAL A 61 -6.14 -4.38 -4.79
CA VAL A 61 -5.59 -5.70 -5.20
C VAL A 61 -5.50 -5.82 -6.72
N VAL A 62 -6.49 -5.31 -7.44
CA VAL A 62 -6.48 -5.33 -8.91
C VAL A 62 -5.35 -4.43 -9.45
N VAL A 63 -5.16 -3.23 -8.90
CA VAL A 63 -4.04 -2.33 -9.29
C VAL A 63 -2.70 -3.02 -9.08
N ASP A 64 -2.46 -3.55 -7.89
CA ASP A 64 -1.18 -4.19 -7.52
C ASP A 64 -0.86 -5.42 -8.37
N SER A 65 -1.91 -6.14 -8.83
CA SER A 65 -1.75 -7.35 -9.63
C SER A 65 -1.69 -7.09 -11.13
N ALA A 66 -2.30 -6.02 -11.61
CA ALA A 66 -2.46 -5.74 -13.04
C ALA A 66 -1.11 -5.62 -13.76
N ASP A 67 -0.18 -4.87 -13.19
CA ASP A 67 1.15 -4.65 -13.78
C ASP A 67 1.90 -5.98 -13.92
N THR A 68 1.89 -6.81 -12.89
CA THR A 68 2.53 -8.14 -12.89
C THR A 68 1.94 -9.05 -13.96
N ILE A 69 0.62 -9.07 -14.08
CA ILE A 69 -0.08 -9.89 -15.08
C ILE A 69 0.23 -9.42 -16.50
N VAL A 70 0.14 -8.12 -16.76
CA VAL A 70 0.39 -7.55 -18.08
C VAL A 70 1.85 -7.75 -18.50
N ILE A 71 2.81 -7.42 -17.62
CA ILE A 71 4.23 -7.59 -17.91
C ILE A 71 4.54 -9.07 -18.20
N SER A 72 4.05 -10.00 -17.38
CA SER A 72 4.33 -11.43 -17.57
C SER A 72 3.71 -11.99 -18.84
N ALA A 73 2.50 -11.55 -19.19
CA ALA A 73 1.77 -12.07 -20.35
C ALA A 73 2.32 -11.55 -21.70
N PHE A 74 2.76 -10.29 -21.74
CA PHE A 74 3.15 -9.64 -22.99
C PHE A 74 4.66 -9.44 -23.15
N LEU A 75 5.39 -9.17 -22.07
CA LEU A 75 6.84 -8.93 -22.10
C LEU A 75 7.65 -10.14 -21.62
N GLY A 76 7.00 -11.12 -21.03
CA GLY A 76 7.59 -12.37 -20.56
C GLY A 76 8.18 -12.30 -19.14
N LEU A 77 8.56 -13.48 -18.64
CA LEU A 77 8.99 -13.66 -17.24
C LEU A 77 10.33 -12.99 -16.93
N THR A 78 11.22 -12.84 -17.91
CA THR A 78 12.50 -12.14 -17.69
C THR A 78 12.29 -10.65 -17.44
N ALA A 79 11.44 -10.01 -18.24
CA ALA A 79 11.08 -8.61 -18.05
C ALA A 79 10.38 -8.39 -16.69
N LEU A 80 9.48 -9.32 -16.32
CA LEU A 80 8.83 -9.30 -15.00
C LEU A 80 9.85 -9.42 -13.88
N ALA A 81 10.83 -10.32 -13.98
CA ALA A 81 11.85 -10.50 -12.96
C ALA A 81 12.69 -9.23 -12.76
N ILE A 82 13.08 -8.58 -13.86
CA ILE A 82 13.80 -7.31 -13.82
C ILE A 82 12.95 -6.22 -13.13
N TYR A 83 11.70 -6.05 -13.57
CA TYR A 83 10.76 -5.13 -12.97
C TYR A 83 10.59 -5.35 -11.47
N GLN A 84 10.38 -6.60 -11.05
CA GLN A 84 10.16 -6.97 -9.66
C GLN A 84 11.39 -6.71 -8.77
N ASN A 85 12.61 -6.89 -9.28
CA ASN A 85 13.82 -6.56 -8.52
C ASN A 85 13.89 -5.07 -8.19
N TYR A 86 13.60 -4.20 -9.19
CA TYR A 86 13.53 -2.76 -8.95
C TYR A 86 12.37 -2.41 -8.00
N PHE A 87 11.19 -2.93 -8.27
CA PHE A 87 10.01 -2.64 -7.44
C PHE A 87 10.18 -3.10 -6.00
N TYR A 88 10.91 -4.19 -5.76
CA TYR A 88 11.18 -4.71 -4.42
C TYR A 88 11.97 -3.72 -3.54
N ILE A 89 13.00 -3.09 -4.09
CA ILE A 89 13.77 -2.08 -3.36
C ILE A 89 12.90 -0.88 -3.04
N LEU A 90 12.16 -0.40 -4.03
CA LEU A 90 11.25 0.73 -3.88
C LEU A 90 10.19 0.46 -2.82
N SER A 91 9.50 -0.67 -2.91
CA SER A 91 8.45 -1.06 -1.96
C SER A 91 9.00 -1.25 -0.55
N SER A 92 10.22 -1.77 -0.39
CA SER A 92 10.84 -1.90 0.93
C SER A 92 11.05 -0.55 1.63
N VAL A 93 11.47 0.48 0.89
CA VAL A 93 11.58 1.84 1.44
C VAL A 93 10.19 2.43 1.72
N MET A 94 9.23 2.20 0.82
CA MET A 94 7.84 2.62 1.02
C MET A 94 7.22 2.00 2.27
N GLU A 95 7.45 0.72 2.53
CA GLU A 95 6.96 0.02 3.72
C GLU A 95 7.63 0.54 5.00
N PHE A 96 8.93 0.86 4.94
CA PHE A 96 9.62 1.48 6.08
C PHE A 96 8.99 2.83 6.46
N ILE A 97 8.69 3.68 5.48
CA ILE A 97 8.02 4.96 5.70
C ILE A 97 6.56 4.75 6.17
N ALA A 98 5.88 3.71 5.68
CA ALA A 98 4.51 3.38 6.06
C ALA A 98 4.34 3.09 7.56
N VAL A 99 5.39 2.60 8.24
CA VAL A 99 5.38 2.42 9.71
C VAL A 99 5.10 3.73 10.45
N VAL A 100 5.63 4.85 9.94
CA VAL A 100 5.39 6.19 10.51
C VAL A 100 3.90 6.55 10.37
N PHE A 101 3.31 6.32 9.20
CA PHE A 101 1.89 6.62 8.97
C PHE A 101 0.97 5.79 9.84
N THR A 102 1.20 4.48 9.92
CA THR A 102 0.38 3.58 10.74
C THR A 102 0.44 3.95 12.22
N SER A 103 1.61 4.36 12.70
CA SER A 103 1.79 4.82 14.09
C SER A 103 1.01 6.10 14.39
N CYS A 104 0.84 6.97 13.41
CA CYS A 104 0.14 8.25 13.57
C CYS A 104 -1.38 8.14 13.38
N THR A 105 -1.89 7.06 12.75
CA THR A 105 -3.31 6.95 12.35
C THR A 105 -4.28 7.14 13.52
N ALA A 106 -4.01 6.51 14.66
CA ALA A 106 -4.87 6.63 15.86
C ALA A 106 -4.86 8.07 16.43
N GLY A 107 -3.68 8.72 16.44
CA GLY A 107 -3.53 10.10 16.87
C GLY A 107 -4.27 11.08 15.96
N ILE A 108 -4.18 10.88 14.65
CA ILE A 108 -4.92 11.67 13.64
C ILE A 108 -6.43 11.49 13.84
N GLY A 109 -6.91 10.24 14.01
CA GLY A 109 -8.33 9.97 14.25
C GLY A 109 -8.86 10.64 15.51
N ASN A 110 -8.11 10.61 16.62
CA ASN A 110 -8.47 11.31 17.83
C ASN A 110 -8.48 12.84 17.64
N SER A 111 -7.49 13.39 16.94
CA SER A 111 -7.41 14.81 16.63
C SER A 111 -8.60 15.30 15.80
N ILE A 112 -9.05 14.51 14.84
CA ILE A 112 -10.22 14.83 14.00
C ILE A 112 -11.49 14.97 14.84
N ILE A 113 -11.64 14.19 15.92
CA ILE A 113 -12.82 14.20 16.79
C ILE A 113 -12.75 15.34 17.82
N VAL A 114 -11.57 15.59 18.40
CA VAL A 114 -11.41 16.46 19.57
C VAL A 114 -11.04 17.89 19.19
N GLU A 115 -10.29 18.06 18.10
CA GLU A 115 -9.68 19.34 17.75
C GLU A 115 -10.47 20.08 16.66
N THR A 116 -10.16 21.38 16.48
CA THR A 116 -10.80 22.21 15.46
C THR A 116 -10.37 21.81 14.03
N ALA A 117 -11.23 22.07 13.05
CA ALA A 117 -10.91 21.84 11.62
C ALA A 117 -9.68 22.63 11.18
N GLU A 118 -9.47 23.86 11.71
CA GLU A 118 -8.30 24.67 11.39
C GLU A 118 -7.01 24.04 11.90
N LYS A 119 -7.01 23.48 13.13
CA LYS A 119 -5.85 22.79 13.68
C LYS A 119 -5.54 21.54 12.87
N ASN A 120 -6.55 20.73 12.58
CA ASN A 120 -6.39 19.51 11.76
C ASN A 120 -5.83 19.84 10.36
N TYR A 121 -6.27 20.93 9.74
CA TYR A 121 -5.72 21.38 8.46
C TYR A 121 -4.27 21.83 8.55
N ASN A 122 -3.90 22.54 9.61
CA ASN A 122 -2.53 22.97 9.86
C ASN A 122 -1.61 21.77 10.13
N ASP A 123 -2.09 20.77 10.84
CA ASP A 123 -1.34 19.54 11.09
C ASP A 123 -1.18 18.71 9.80
N LEU A 124 -2.21 18.60 8.96
CA LEU A 124 -2.09 18.00 7.63
C LEU A 124 -1.02 18.69 6.77
N LYS A 125 -0.96 20.04 6.78
CA LYS A 125 0.11 20.79 6.08
C LYS A 125 1.49 20.44 6.59
N LYS A 126 1.68 20.35 7.91
CA LYS A 126 2.97 19.98 8.52
C LYS A 126 3.37 18.56 8.12
N PHE A 127 2.45 17.60 8.20
CA PHE A 127 2.70 16.23 7.76
C PHE A 127 3.02 16.15 6.27
N THR A 128 2.28 16.88 5.43
CA THR A 128 2.55 16.96 3.99
C THR A 128 3.95 17.51 3.72
N PHE A 129 4.35 18.58 4.40
CA PHE A 129 5.69 19.15 4.27
C PHE A 129 6.77 18.13 4.69
N LEU A 130 6.60 17.48 5.86
CA LEU A 130 7.56 16.53 6.40
C LEU A 130 7.74 15.31 5.46
N ILE A 131 6.63 14.75 4.98
CA ILE A 131 6.67 13.61 4.06
C ILE A 131 7.25 14.01 2.70
N SER A 132 6.88 15.17 2.18
CA SER A 132 7.46 15.67 0.92
C SER A 132 8.97 15.84 1.02
N TRP A 133 9.46 16.29 2.16
CA TRP A 133 10.89 16.46 2.40
C TRP A 133 11.62 15.10 2.50
N ILE A 134 11.09 14.16 3.29
CA ILE A 134 11.65 12.81 3.44
C ILE A 134 11.63 12.08 2.09
N SER A 135 10.50 12.09 1.41
CA SER A 135 10.35 11.41 0.11
C SER A 135 11.21 12.07 -0.97
N GLY A 136 11.38 13.40 -0.94
CA GLY A 136 12.29 14.11 -1.82
C GLY A 136 13.76 13.73 -1.59
N MET A 137 14.18 13.57 -0.33
CA MET A 137 15.50 13.07 0.00
C MET A 137 15.71 11.63 -0.50
N CYS A 138 14.75 10.74 -0.25
CA CYS A 138 14.78 9.37 -0.75
C CYS A 138 14.81 9.31 -2.28
N LEU A 139 14.05 10.17 -2.95
CA LEU A 139 14.06 10.29 -4.41
C LEU A 139 15.44 10.66 -4.94
N CYS A 140 16.12 11.65 -4.32
CA CYS A 140 17.49 11.99 -4.68
C CYS A 140 18.46 10.83 -4.45
N CYS A 141 18.30 10.07 -3.38
CA CYS A 141 19.09 8.86 -3.13
C CYS A 141 18.83 7.80 -4.21
N PHE A 142 17.58 7.53 -4.57
CA PHE A 142 17.26 6.59 -5.64
C PHE A 142 17.86 6.99 -6.97
N LEU A 143 17.73 8.25 -7.40
CA LEU A 143 18.28 8.72 -8.66
C LEU A 143 19.79 8.51 -8.77
N ASN A 144 20.52 8.61 -7.65
CA ASN A 144 21.99 8.47 -7.65
C ASN A 144 22.46 7.04 -7.36
N LEU A 145 21.76 6.29 -6.50
CA LEU A 145 22.25 5.02 -5.98
C LEU A 145 21.59 3.80 -6.62
N TYR A 146 20.45 3.96 -7.27
CA TYR A 146 19.66 2.82 -7.75
C TYR A 146 20.41 1.99 -8.78
N GLN A 147 20.89 2.63 -9.84
CA GLN A 147 21.64 1.94 -10.89
C GLN A 147 22.95 1.30 -10.39
N PRO A 148 23.83 2.01 -9.65
CA PRO A 148 25.01 1.38 -9.06
C PRO A 148 24.71 0.19 -8.15
N PHE A 149 23.64 0.29 -7.36
CA PHE A 149 23.22 -0.81 -6.49
C PHE A 149 22.72 -2.01 -7.31
N MET A 150 21.90 -1.78 -8.33
CA MET A 150 21.40 -2.85 -9.18
C MET A 150 22.50 -3.53 -9.97
N GLU A 151 23.47 -2.78 -10.47
CA GLU A 151 24.65 -3.34 -11.14
C GLU A 151 25.41 -4.30 -10.23
N LEU A 152 25.58 -3.93 -8.95
CA LEU A 152 26.27 -4.76 -7.95
C LEU A 152 25.44 -5.99 -7.55
N TRP A 153 24.11 -5.86 -7.47
CA TRP A 153 23.23 -6.90 -6.93
C TRP A 153 22.81 -7.93 -7.97
N VAL A 154 22.36 -7.49 -9.16
CA VAL A 154 21.81 -8.38 -10.21
C VAL A 154 22.68 -8.45 -11.46
N GLY A 155 23.65 -7.57 -11.61
CA GLY A 155 24.55 -7.51 -12.77
C GLY A 155 24.01 -6.65 -13.90
N LYS A 156 24.89 -6.32 -14.87
CA LYS A 156 24.60 -5.38 -15.98
C LYS A 156 23.50 -5.85 -16.91
N ASP A 157 23.36 -7.16 -17.09
CA ASP A 157 22.43 -7.74 -18.06
C ASP A 157 20.94 -7.64 -17.63
N LEU A 158 20.70 -7.37 -16.35
CA LEU A 158 19.35 -7.29 -15.75
C LEU A 158 18.99 -5.88 -15.29
N MET A 159 19.54 -4.87 -15.94
CA MET A 159 19.29 -3.48 -15.60
C MET A 159 18.20 -2.85 -16.46
N LEU A 160 17.36 -2.02 -15.84
CA LEU A 160 16.42 -1.15 -16.56
C LEU A 160 17.13 0.09 -17.11
N SER A 161 16.55 0.69 -18.15
CA SER A 161 17.01 1.98 -18.63
C SER A 161 16.86 3.08 -17.57
N MET A 162 17.71 4.11 -17.63
CA MET A 162 17.62 5.24 -16.70
C MET A 162 16.27 5.96 -16.76
N GLY A 163 15.63 5.99 -17.92
CA GLY A 163 14.27 6.52 -18.05
C GLY A 163 13.25 5.76 -17.19
N ALA A 164 13.30 4.44 -17.17
CA ALA A 164 12.44 3.63 -16.31
C ALA A 164 12.72 3.88 -14.81
N VAL A 165 14.00 4.03 -14.44
CA VAL A 165 14.38 4.36 -13.05
C VAL A 165 13.80 5.71 -12.63
N VAL A 166 13.85 6.72 -13.48
CA VAL A 166 13.23 8.02 -13.21
C VAL A 166 11.71 7.88 -13.01
N CYS A 167 11.04 7.06 -13.84
CA CYS A 167 9.60 6.76 -13.64
C CYS A 167 9.32 6.12 -12.28
N PHE A 168 10.15 5.15 -11.85
CA PHE A 168 10.03 4.56 -10.51
C PHE A 168 10.22 5.59 -9.40
N CYS A 169 11.18 6.51 -9.54
CA CYS A 169 11.43 7.55 -8.55
C CYS A 169 10.25 8.54 -8.45
N VAL A 170 9.68 8.94 -9.57
CA VAL A 170 8.49 9.80 -9.60
C VAL A 170 7.27 9.07 -9.01
N TYR A 171 7.07 7.81 -9.39
CA TYR A 171 6.03 6.96 -8.82
C TYR A 171 6.15 6.87 -7.29
N PHE A 172 7.35 6.61 -6.78
CA PHE A 172 7.63 6.57 -5.34
C PHE A 172 7.17 7.85 -4.64
N TYR A 173 7.60 9.01 -5.15
CA TYR A 173 7.28 10.30 -4.54
C TYR A 173 5.76 10.56 -4.50
N ILE A 174 5.07 10.29 -5.61
CA ILE A 174 3.61 10.45 -5.69
C ILE A 174 2.90 9.50 -4.74
N GLN A 175 3.36 8.25 -4.64
CA GLN A 175 2.73 7.25 -3.77
C GLN A 175 2.89 7.58 -2.29
N GLU A 176 4.03 8.12 -1.86
CA GLU A 176 4.22 8.54 -0.47
C GLU A 176 3.26 9.69 -0.07
N ILE A 177 3.06 10.66 -0.97
CA ILE A 177 2.05 11.71 -0.74
C ILE A 177 0.63 11.11 -0.71
N ASN A 178 0.29 10.20 -1.60
CA ASN A 178 -1.00 9.51 -1.62
C ASN A 178 -1.24 8.69 -0.34
N LYS A 179 -0.21 8.02 0.20
CA LYS A 179 -0.31 7.28 1.47
C LYS A 179 -0.71 8.20 2.62
N LEU A 180 -0.15 9.41 2.70
CA LEU A 180 -0.53 10.39 3.71
C LEU A 180 -2.03 10.73 3.62
N PHE A 181 -2.53 11.07 2.44
CA PHE A 181 -3.96 11.39 2.26
C PHE A 181 -4.86 10.19 2.57
N ASN A 182 -4.44 8.98 2.19
CA ASN A 182 -5.17 7.76 2.54
C ASN A 182 -5.21 7.53 4.06
N THR A 183 -4.12 7.82 4.78
CA THR A 183 -4.08 7.74 6.25
C THR A 183 -5.09 8.68 6.90
N TYR A 184 -5.17 9.94 6.44
CA TYR A 184 -6.17 10.89 6.92
C TYR A 184 -7.60 10.47 6.59
N LYS A 185 -7.82 9.94 5.38
CA LYS A 185 -9.11 9.39 4.96
C LYS A 185 -9.55 8.23 5.85
N ASP A 186 -8.65 7.27 6.07
CA ASP A 186 -8.94 6.09 6.88
C ASP A 186 -9.19 6.48 8.35
N ALA A 187 -8.42 7.42 8.89
CA ALA A 187 -8.62 7.97 10.22
C ALA A 187 -9.95 8.73 10.37
N SER A 188 -10.42 9.38 9.29
CA SER A 188 -11.71 10.09 9.26
C SER A 188 -12.90 9.16 9.02
N GLY A 189 -12.68 7.91 8.61
CA GLY A 189 -13.75 6.96 8.28
C GLY A 189 -14.53 7.30 7.01
N ILE A 190 -13.97 8.11 6.10
CA ILE A 190 -14.57 8.53 4.83
C ILE A 190 -14.36 7.43 3.78
N TRP A 191 -15.04 6.29 3.96
CA TRP A 191 -14.92 5.17 3.03
C TRP A 191 -16.02 5.13 1.98
N HIS A 192 -17.20 5.64 2.32
CA HIS A 192 -18.36 5.60 1.43
C HIS A 192 -18.15 6.46 0.19
N GLU A 193 -17.67 7.67 0.37
CA GLU A 193 -17.45 8.66 -0.69
C GLU A 193 -16.33 8.23 -1.64
N ASP A 194 -15.33 7.52 -1.13
CA ASP A 194 -14.11 7.15 -1.87
C ASP A 194 -14.09 5.69 -2.35
N ARG A 195 -15.12 4.90 -2.10
CA ARG A 195 -15.14 3.45 -2.35
C ARG A 195 -14.88 3.03 -3.80
N PHE A 196 -15.27 3.86 -4.74
CA PHE A 196 -15.11 3.57 -6.18
C PHE A 196 -13.80 4.11 -6.77
N ARG A 197 -13.11 5.04 -6.10
CA ARG A 197 -11.85 5.60 -6.60
C ARG A 197 -10.82 4.52 -6.93
N PRO A 198 -10.54 3.54 -6.06
CA PRO A 198 -9.58 2.48 -6.36
C PRO A 198 -9.97 1.63 -7.58
N LEU A 199 -11.26 1.39 -7.79
CA LEU A 199 -11.75 0.67 -8.97
C LEU A 199 -11.55 1.46 -10.26
N VAL A 200 -11.81 2.78 -10.23
CA VAL A 200 -11.55 3.66 -11.38
C VAL A 200 -10.06 3.70 -11.69
N VAL A 201 -9.22 3.82 -10.66
CA VAL A 201 -7.76 3.78 -10.82
C VAL A 201 -7.32 2.42 -11.40
N ALA A 202 -7.86 1.30 -10.90
CA ALA A 202 -7.56 -0.04 -11.40
C ALA A 202 -7.92 -0.20 -12.89
N LEU A 203 -9.11 0.25 -13.27
CA LEU A 203 -9.56 0.18 -14.66
C LEU A 203 -8.68 1.07 -15.57
N THR A 204 -8.38 2.29 -15.14
CA THR A 204 -7.53 3.21 -15.88
C THR A 204 -6.10 2.66 -16.03
N ASN A 205 -5.51 2.12 -14.96
CA ASN A 205 -4.21 1.48 -14.98
C ASN A 205 -4.18 0.31 -15.96
N LEU A 206 -5.16 -0.60 -15.88
CA LEU A 206 -5.24 -1.74 -16.78
C LEU A 206 -5.40 -1.32 -18.26
N CYS A 207 -6.27 -0.34 -18.53
CA CYS A 207 -6.44 0.19 -19.88
C CYS A 207 -5.13 0.81 -20.42
N LEU A 208 -4.44 1.61 -19.61
CA LEU A 208 -3.17 2.23 -20.00
C LEU A 208 -2.08 1.17 -20.23
N ASN A 209 -1.98 0.16 -19.38
CA ASN A 209 -1.03 -0.94 -19.54
C ASN A 209 -1.26 -1.69 -20.86
N LEU A 210 -2.52 -2.04 -21.16
CA LEU A 210 -2.88 -2.73 -22.40
C LEU A 210 -2.62 -1.84 -23.64
N LEU A 211 -2.90 -0.55 -23.56
CA LEU A 211 -2.59 0.38 -24.64
C LEU A 211 -1.07 0.49 -24.87
N MET A 212 -0.30 0.69 -23.80
CA MET A 212 1.16 0.84 -23.92
C MET A 212 1.84 -0.41 -24.49
N VAL A 213 1.42 -1.59 -24.10
CA VAL A 213 1.95 -2.85 -24.63
C VAL A 213 1.64 -3.03 -26.13
N ASN A 214 0.53 -2.49 -26.65
CA ASN A 214 0.19 -2.56 -28.06
C ASN A 214 0.92 -1.53 -28.92
N PHE A 215 1.50 -0.49 -28.32
CA PHE A 215 2.27 0.53 -29.02
C PHE A 215 3.80 0.32 -28.99
N TRP A 216 4.24 -0.72 -28.29
CA TRP A 216 5.65 -1.17 -28.18
C TRP A 216 5.85 -2.51 -28.85
#